data_c9203a3bb5c50d72097fca3825ecdc5a
#
_entry.id   c9203a3bb5c50d72097fca3825ecdc5a
#
_cell.length_a   1.000
_cell.length_b   1.000
_cell.length_c   1.000
_cell.angle_alpha   90.00
_cell.angle_beta   90.00
_cell.angle_gamma   90.00
#
_symmetry.space_group_name_H-M   'P 1'
#
loop_
_entity.id
_entity.type
_entity.pdbx_description
1 polymer ?
#
loop_
_entity_poly.entity_id
_entity_poly.type
_entity_poly.pdbx_seq_one_letter_code
_entity_poly.pdbx_strand_id
1 'polypeptide(L)'
;MNSELSGHLQPSSFKGLCGVVVTYHPSGDIQQRLKLMAEIVDELVIIDNSADVEVLSILNQAAAHHRAFVIANQRNLGVATALNQGVAYSQQQSAEWVLFFDQDSRPIRNYRQEMGRVISEYRGQQPPGIIGCNYIATGNATMKFPIPATQKLSYTSVNSVMTSGSMHRVEMFEKIGLFKDDYFIDLVDVEYCWRASRHGYAVLRTAKPLMEHTIGQTSEHRIIGFRTGTSNHSAFRRYFMARNTVLMAREYFTVYPFMTVRILFSRIKSTILVCLFERNKKKKIMYTIVGLWHGVLRKMDKYPEPSAQP
;
A
#
# COMPACT_ATOMS: atom_id res chain seq x y z
N MET A 1 -32.91 9.13 36.85
CA MET A 1 -33.21 9.71 35.53
C MET A 1 -31.95 9.58 34.71
N ASN A 2 -31.79 8.44 34.04
CA ASN A 2 -30.67 8.13 33.13
C ASN A 2 -31.14 8.46 31.73
N SER A 3 -30.65 9.54 31.15
CA SER A 3 -30.83 9.82 29.73
C SER A 3 -29.72 9.12 28.97
N GLU A 4 -30.09 8.05 28.30
CA GLU A 4 -29.31 7.31 27.33
C GLU A 4 -28.82 8.24 26.20
N LEU A 5 -27.52 8.42 26.11
CA LEU A 5 -26.86 8.95 24.92
C LEU A 5 -26.84 7.86 23.84
N SER A 6 -28.00 7.64 23.19
CA SER A 6 -28.07 6.94 21.92
C SER A 6 -27.45 7.83 20.83
N GLY A 7 -26.15 7.79 20.72
CA GLY A 7 -25.45 8.38 19.58
C GLY A 7 -25.88 7.65 18.31
N HIS A 8 -26.81 8.21 17.56
CA HIS A 8 -27.13 7.79 16.22
C HIS A 8 -25.84 7.87 15.38
N LEU A 9 -25.28 6.71 15.07
CA LEU A 9 -24.23 6.57 14.07
C LEU A 9 -24.79 7.12 12.75
N GLN A 10 -24.35 8.29 12.35
CA GLN A 10 -24.65 8.80 11.01
C GLN A 10 -24.14 7.80 9.99
N PRO A 11 -24.92 7.39 8.98
CA PRO A 11 -24.46 6.50 7.94
C PRO A 11 -23.22 7.11 7.27
N SER A 12 -22.25 6.26 6.92
CA SER A 12 -21.05 6.69 6.21
C SER A 12 -21.41 7.57 5.01
N SER A 13 -20.77 8.72 4.88
CA SER A 13 -21.07 9.76 3.89
C SER A 13 -20.77 9.36 2.43
N PHE A 14 -20.44 8.09 2.16
CA PHE A 14 -20.16 7.55 0.83
C PHE A 14 -20.79 6.16 0.67
N LYS A 15 -21.16 5.83 -0.58
CA LYS A 15 -21.78 4.56 -0.96
C LYS A 15 -20.79 3.72 -1.75
N GLY A 16 -20.96 2.39 -1.72
CA GLY A 16 -20.21 1.47 -2.56
C GLY A 16 -18.70 1.48 -2.26
N LEU A 17 -18.29 0.89 -1.14
CA LEU A 17 -16.89 0.68 -0.78
C LEU A 17 -16.50 -0.76 -1.08
N CYS A 18 -15.67 -0.99 -2.11
CA CYS A 18 -15.10 -2.29 -2.43
C CYS A 18 -13.71 -2.43 -1.79
N GLY A 19 -13.50 -3.49 -1.01
CA GLY A 19 -12.20 -3.87 -0.47
C GLY A 19 -11.44 -4.75 -1.46
N VAL A 20 -10.15 -4.51 -1.62
CA VAL A 20 -9.23 -5.30 -2.45
C VAL A 20 -8.07 -5.76 -1.60
N VAL A 21 -7.89 -7.07 -1.48
CA VAL A 21 -6.76 -7.67 -0.76
C VAL A 21 -5.84 -8.38 -1.74
N VAL A 22 -4.57 -8.05 -1.75
CA VAL A 22 -3.57 -8.78 -2.54
C VAL A 22 -2.86 -9.77 -1.64
N THR A 23 -2.86 -11.06 -2.03
CA THR A 23 -2.22 -12.14 -1.28
C THR A 23 -1.10 -12.80 -2.09
N TYR A 24 -0.06 -13.25 -1.37
CA TYR A 24 1.04 -14.05 -1.88
C TYR A 24 1.61 -14.91 -0.76
N HIS A 25 1.36 -16.21 -0.78
CA HIS A 25 1.69 -17.15 0.30
C HIS A 25 1.37 -16.59 1.70
N PRO A 26 0.08 -16.29 1.98
CA PRO A 26 -0.33 -15.67 3.23
C PRO A 26 -0.10 -16.58 4.42
N SER A 27 0.17 -16.00 5.59
CA SER A 27 0.30 -16.73 6.84
C SER A 27 -1.03 -17.28 7.38
N GLY A 28 -0.97 -18.26 8.29
CA GLY A 28 -2.12 -19.01 8.80
C GLY A 28 -3.25 -18.22 9.48
N ASP A 29 -3.03 -16.96 9.84
CA ASP A 29 -4.06 -16.07 10.41
C ASP A 29 -4.80 -15.22 9.36
N ILE A 30 -4.62 -15.52 8.07
CA ILE A 30 -5.26 -14.79 6.97
C ILE A 30 -6.80 -14.76 7.10
N GLN A 31 -7.44 -15.85 7.54
CA GLN A 31 -8.89 -15.90 7.70
C GLN A 31 -9.40 -14.86 8.71
N GLN A 32 -8.69 -14.68 9.83
CA GLN A 32 -9.06 -13.67 10.82
C GLN A 32 -8.91 -12.24 10.27
N ARG A 33 -7.87 -11.98 9.48
CA ARG A 33 -7.67 -10.66 8.86
C ARG A 33 -8.72 -10.37 7.79
N LEU A 34 -9.02 -11.33 6.93
CA LEU A 34 -10.09 -11.20 5.93
C LEU A 34 -11.44 -10.89 6.57
N LYS A 35 -11.75 -11.50 7.72
CA LYS A 35 -12.93 -11.16 8.49
C LYS A 35 -12.96 -9.67 8.88
N LEU A 36 -11.86 -9.14 9.46
CA LEU A 36 -11.78 -7.74 9.85
C LEU A 36 -11.93 -6.79 8.67
N MET A 37 -11.37 -7.14 7.51
CA MET A 37 -11.48 -6.36 6.29
C MET A 37 -12.89 -6.39 5.73
N ALA A 38 -13.54 -7.55 5.72
CA ALA A 38 -14.91 -7.71 5.23
C ALA A 38 -15.95 -6.95 6.09
N GLU A 39 -15.69 -6.76 7.40
CA GLU A 39 -16.58 -6.02 8.29
C GLU A 39 -16.66 -4.51 8.00
N ILE A 40 -15.71 -3.94 7.26
CA ILE A 40 -15.61 -2.49 7.01
C ILE A 40 -15.91 -2.07 5.57
N VAL A 41 -16.11 -3.03 4.67
CA VAL A 41 -16.41 -2.80 3.25
C VAL A 41 -17.78 -3.38 2.88
N ASP A 42 -18.34 -2.96 1.75
CA ASP A 42 -19.61 -3.52 1.25
C ASP A 42 -19.38 -4.83 0.51
N GLU A 43 -18.25 -4.93 -0.21
CA GLU A 43 -17.79 -6.12 -0.91
C GLU A 43 -16.28 -6.27 -0.73
N LEU A 44 -15.79 -7.51 -0.76
CA LEU A 44 -14.37 -7.83 -0.65
C LEU A 44 -13.95 -8.71 -1.81
N VAL A 45 -12.88 -8.34 -2.51
CA VAL A 45 -12.22 -9.19 -3.50
C VAL A 45 -10.79 -9.50 -3.06
N ILE A 46 -10.41 -10.76 -3.16
CA ILE A 46 -9.09 -11.29 -2.82
C ILE A 46 -8.38 -11.64 -4.13
N ILE A 47 -7.26 -11.00 -4.41
CA ILE A 47 -6.44 -11.25 -5.59
C ILE A 47 -5.23 -12.06 -5.15
N ASP A 48 -5.22 -13.34 -5.48
CA ASP A 48 -4.13 -14.23 -5.07
C ASP A 48 -3.06 -14.42 -6.14
N ASN A 49 -1.82 -14.12 -5.77
CA ASN A 49 -0.63 -14.28 -6.60
C ASN A 49 0.20 -15.53 -6.24
N SER A 50 -0.30 -16.42 -5.36
CA SER A 50 0.49 -17.55 -4.84
C SER A 50 0.68 -18.64 -5.87
N ALA A 51 -0.27 -18.84 -6.78
CA ALA A 51 -0.32 -19.97 -7.72
C ALA A 51 -0.21 -21.33 -7.01
N ASP A 52 -0.86 -21.47 -5.86
CA ASP A 52 -0.77 -22.60 -4.94
C ASP A 52 -2.18 -23.09 -4.60
N VAL A 53 -2.43 -24.37 -4.82
CA VAL A 53 -3.76 -24.99 -4.65
C VAL A 53 -4.20 -25.02 -3.18
N GLU A 54 -3.27 -25.24 -2.25
CA GLU A 54 -3.58 -25.28 -0.81
C GLU A 54 -3.95 -23.87 -0.33
N VAL A 55 -3.17 -22.87 -0.73
CA VAL A 55 -3.48 -21.46 -0.44
C VAL A 55 -4.85 -21.08 -1.01
N LEU A 56 -5.12 -21.43 -2.25
CA LEU A 56 -6.40 -21.15 -2.90
C LEU A 56 -7.58 -21.81 -2.16
N SER A 57 -7.41 -23.03 -1.68
CA SER A 57 -8.42 -23.72 -0.86
C SER A 57 -8.74 -22.95 0.43
N ILE A 58 -7.71 -22.49 1.13
CA ILE A 58 -7.86 -21.69 2.36
C ILE A 58 -8.57 -20.36 2.07
N LEU A 59 -8.19 -19.67 1.00
CA LEU A 59 -8.79 -18.39 0.61
C LEU A 59 -10.25 -18.54 0.17
N ASN A 60 -10.60 -19.59 -0.60
CA ASN A 60 -11.96 -19.86 -0.98
C ASN A 60 -12.86 -20.21 0.22
N GLN A 61 -12.35 -20.97 1.19
CA GLN A 61 -13.07 -21.24 2.43
C GLN A 61 -13.34 -19.93 3.21
N ALA A 62 -12.33 -19.07 3.36
CA ALA A 62 -12.49 -17.79 4.02
C ALA A 62 -13.47 -16.87 3.28
N ALA A 63 -13.39 -16.83 1.95
CA ALA A 63 -14.26 -16.03 1.09
C ALA A 63 -15.74 -16.44 1.22
N ALA A 64 -16.03 -17.73 1.26
CA ALA A 64 -17.39 -18.24 1.43
C ALA A 64 -18.03 -17.79 2.76
N HIS A 65 -17.24 -17.67 3.84
CA HIS A 65 -17.72 -17.19 5.14
C HIS A 65 -18.00 -15.68 5.18
N HIS A 66 -17.33 -14.90 4.32
CA HIS A 66 -17.34 -13.44 4.38
C HIS A 66 -17.94 -12.76 3.14
N ARG A 67 -18.60 -13.52 2.27
CA ARG A 67 -19.16 -13.01 0.99
C ARG A 67 -18.09 -12.30 0.14
N ALA A 68 -16.86 -12.80 0.18
CA ALA A 68 -15.77 -12.29 -0.62
C ALA A 68 -15.65 -13.05 -1.93
N PHE A 69 -15.04 -12.44 -2.94
CA PHE A 69 -14.74 -13.07 -4.22
C PHE A 69 -13.23 -13.31 -4.33
N VAL A 70 -12.81 -14.44 -4.91
CA VAL A 70 -11.39 -14.78 -5.09
C VAL A 70 -11.06 -14.79 -6.57
N ILE A 71 -10.03 -14.03 -6.95
CA ILE A 71 -9.38 -14.07 -8.26
C ILE A 71 -8.00 -14.68 -8.07
N ALA A 72 -7.78 -15.90 -8.57
CA ALA A 72 -6.51 -16.61 -8.46
C ALA A 72 -5.69 -16.44 -9.73
N ASN A 73 -4.49 -15.89 -9.59
CA ASN A 73 -3.53 -15.80 -10.69
C ASN A 73 -2.72 -17.10 -10.81
N GLN A 74 -2.41 -17.51 -12.03
CA GLN A 74 -1.62 -18.72 -12.30
C GLN A 74 -0.12 -18.56 -11.99
N ARG A 75 0.30 -17.32 -11.68
CA ARG A 75 1.67 -16.95 -11.30
C ARG A 75 1.63 -15.63 -10.56
N ASN A 76 2.73 -15.26 -9.91
CA ASN A 76 2.86 -13.93 -9.32
C ASN A 76 2.97 -12.86 -10.42
N LEU A 77 1.92 -12.06 -10.59
CA LEU A 77 1.86 -10.94 -11.56
C LEU A 77 2.36 -9.63 -10.98
N GLY A 78 2.76 -9.60 -9.72
CA GLY A 78 3.14 -8.40 -8.98
C GLY A 78 1.95 -7.66 -8.35
N VAL A 79 2.29 -6.75 -7.45
CA VAL A 79 1.30 -5.99 -6.67
C VAL A 79 0.50 -5.05 -7.58
N ALA A 80 1.15 -4.36 -8.53
CA ALA A 80 0.49 -3.39 -9.39
C ALA A 80 -0.62 -4.03 -10.24
N THR A 81 -0.33 -5.14 -10.91
CA THR A 81 -1.32 -5.87 -11.71
C THR A 81 -2.45 -6.46 -10.85
N ALA A 82 -2.12 -6.99 -9.67
CA ALA A 82 -3.14 -7.50 -8.76
C ALA A 82 -4.08 -6.38 -8.27
N LEU A 83 -3.55 -5.19 -7.95
CA LEU A 83 -4.37 -4.03 -7.61
C LEU A 83 -5.28 -3.62 -8.77
N ASN A 84 -4.77 -3.65 -10.01
CA ASN A 84 -5.56 -3.32 -11.21
C ASN A 84 -6.70 -4.31 -11.44
N GLN A 85 -6.50 -5.60 -11.18
CA GLN A 85 -7.57 -6.60 -11.21
C GLN A 85 -8.65 -6.28 -10.16
N GLY A 86 -8.25 -5.86 -8.96
CA GLY A 86 -9.17 -5.39 -7.93
C GLY A 86 -9.93 -4.13 -8.31
N VAL A 87 -9.27 -3.17 -8.98
CA VAL A 87 -9.94 -1.97 -9.52
C VAL A 87 -10.98 -2.36 -10.56
N ALA A 88 -10.64 -3.24 -11.52
CA ALA A 88 -11.58 -3.71 -12.54
C ALA A 88 -12.81 -4.38 -11.91
N TYR A 89 -12.61 -5.21 -10.88
CA TYR A 89 -13.71 -5.78 -10.11
C TYR A 89 -14.56 -4.70 -9.45
N SER A 90 -13.94 -3.71 -8.79
CA SER A 90 -14.66 -2.61 -8.13
C SER A 90 -15.49 -1.78 -9.09
N GLN A 91 -15.00 -1.57 -10.32
CA GLN A 91 -15.75 -0.89 -11.39
C GLN A 91 -16.98 -1.70 -11.84
N GLN A 92 -16.85 -3.03 -11.98
CA GLN A 92 -17.97 -3.91 -12.31
C GLN A 92 -19.05 -3.89 -11.23
N GLN A 93 -18.68 -3.72 -9.96
CA GLN A 93 -19.61 -3.58 -8.83
C GLN A 93 -20.16 -2.15 -8.67
N SER A 94 -19.83 -1.23 -9.57
CA SER A 94 -20.22 0.18 -9.50
C SER A 94 -19.86 0.85 -8.16
N ALA A 95 -18.73 0.45 -7.58
CA ALA A 95 -18.23 1.03 -6.34
C ALA A 95 -17.80 2.49 -6.55
N GLU A 96 -18.10 3.36 -5.60
CA GLU A 96 -17.61 4.75 -5.60
C GLU A 96 -16.14 4.81 -5.17
N TRP A 97 -15.78 3.95 -4.21
CA TRP A 97 -14.45 3.89 -3.64
C TRP A 97 -13.91 2.46 -3.61
N VAL A 98 -12.61 2.32 -3.83
CA VAL A 98 -11.86 1.09 -3.61
C VAL A 98 -10.89 1.28 -2.44
N LEU A 99 -10.90 0.33 -1.50
CA LEU A 99 -10.01 0.31 -0.33
C LEU A 99 -9.03 -0.86 -0.47
N PHE A 100 -7.75 -0.55 -0.53
CA PHE A 100 -6.70 -1.55 -0.69
C PHE A 100 -6.13 -2.03 0.64
N PHE A 101 -5.82 -3.30 0.71
CA PHE A 101 -5.19 -3.95 1.85
C PHE A 101 -4.02 -4.84 1.41
N ASP A 102 -2.98 -4.86 2.18
CA ASP A 102 -2.00 -5.93 2.16
C ASP A 102 -2.54 -7.13 2.97
N GLN A 103 -2.07 -8.34 2.69
CA GLN A 103 -2.50 -9.56 3.37
C GLN A 103 -2.27 -9.57 4.90
N ASP A 104 -1.41 -8.70 5.42
CA ASP A 104 -1.07 -8.54 6.84
C ASP A 104 -1.78 -7.35 7.50
N SER A 105 -2.67 -6.68 6.81
CA SER A 105 -3.44 -5.53 7.29
C SER A 105 -4.44 -5.92 8.39
N ARG A 106 -4.53 -5.10 9.44
CA ARG A 106 -5.49 -5.23 10.54
C ARG A 106 -6.20 -3.90 10.76
N PRO A 107 -7.31 -3.62 10.03
CA PRO A 107 -8.07 -2.41 10.23
C PRO A 107 -8.79 -2.42 11.59
N ILE A 108 -8.97 -1.22 12.17
CA ILE A 108 -9.77 -1.06 13.39
C ILE A 108 -11.26 -0.98 13.05
N ARG A 109 -12.12 -1.30 14.03
CA ARG A 109 -13.58 -1.43 13.82
C ARG A 109 -14.26 -0.17 13.26
N ASN A 110 -13.84 1.02 13.66
CA ASN A 110 -14.43 2.29 13.21
C ASN A 110 -13.74 2.90 11.98
N TYR A 111 -12.99 2.09 11.21
CA TYR A 111 -12.24 2.49 10.03
C TYR A 111 -13.09 3.30 9.03
N ARG A 112 -14.22 2.72 8.59
CA ARG A 112 -15.14 3.33 7.62
C ARG A 112 -15.70 4.68 8.10
N GLN A 113 -16.05 4.77 9.38
CA GLN A 113 -16.58 5.98 9.98
C GLN A 113 -15.54 7.13 9.96
N GLU A 114 -14.30 6.84 10.33
CA GLU A 114 -13.23 7.86 10.35
C GLU A 114 -12.85 8.30 8.93
N MET A 115 -12.86 7.39 7.93
CA MET A 115 -12.68 7.76 6.53
C MET A 115 -13.82 8.66 6.01
N GLY A 116 -15.06 8.35 6.36
CA GLY A 116 -16.23 9.19 6.06
C GLY A 116 -16.12 10.57 6.70
N ARG A 117 -15.58 10.64 7.91
CA ARG A 117 -15.32 11.90 8.59
C ARG A 117 -14.32 12.77 7.83
N VAL A 118 -13.23 12.19 7.31
CA VAL A 118 -12.27 12.92 6.47
C VAL A 118 -12.96 13.52 5.24
N ILE A 119 -13.79 12.74 4.54
CA ILE A 119 -14.53 13.21 3.36
C ILE A 119 -15.47 14.37 3.74
N SER A 120 -16.21 14.25 4.85
CA SER A 120 -17.15 15.26 5.29
C SER A 120 -16.50 16.55 5.80
N GLU A 121 -15.31 16.45 6.39
CA GLU A 121 -14.55 17.61 6.90
C GLU A 121 -13.68 18.28 5.84
N TYR A 122 -13.39 17.61 4.73
CA TYR A 122 -12.50 18.14 3.69
C TYR A 122 -13.10 19.38 3.01
N ARG A 123 -12.32 20.46 2.92
CA ARG A 123 -12.71 21.75 2.33
C ARG A 123 -11.67 22.29 1.34
N GLY A 124 -10.80 21.43 0.81
CA GLY A 124 -9.82 21.83 -0.21
C GLY A 124 -10.48 22.10 -1.56
N GLN A 125 -9.78 22.82 -2.43
CA GLN A 125 -10.25 23.13 -3.77
C GLN A 125 -10.24 21.91 -4.72
N GLN A 126 -9.26 21.01 -4.52
CA GLN A 126 -9.14 19.80 -5.33
C GLN A 126 -10.02 18.69 -4.75
N PRO A 127 -10.73 17.90 -5.57
CA PRO A 127 -11.51 16.78 -5.05
C PRO A 127 -10.59 15.75 -4.34
N PRO A 128 -11.01 15.15 -3.21
CA PRO A 128 -10.24 14.11 -2.56
C PRO A 128 -10.25 12.86 -3.45
N GLY A 129 -9.08 12.50 -3.97
CA GLY A 129 -8.91 11.32 -4.83
C GLY A 129 -8.40 10.11 -4.06
N ILE A 130 -7.48 10.35 -3.12
CA ILE A 130 -6.83 9.30 -2.31
C ILE A 130 -6.83 9.69 -0.84
N ILE A 131 -7.28 8.78 0.02
CA ILE A 131 -7.27 8.96 1.47
C ILE A 131 -6.58 7.75 2.09
N GLY A 132 -5.35 7.91 2.56
CA GLY A 132 -4.63 6.87 3.30
C GLY A 132 -4.88 6.96 4.79
N CYS A 133 -4.66 5.86 5.50
CA CYS A 133 -4.73 5.87 6.95
C CYS A 133 -3.36 6.13 7.61
N ASN A 134 -3.39 6.55 8.86
CA ASN A 134 -2.25 6.49 9.75
C ASN A 134 -2.20 5.11 10.43
N TYR A 135 -1.07 4.74 11.03
CA TYR A 135 -0.81 3.40 11.54
C TYR A 135 -0.36 3.41 13.00
N ILE A 136 -0.69 2.34 13.70
CA ILE A 136 -0.07 1.97 14.98
C ILE A 136 0.98 0.90 14.68
N ALA A 137 2.23 1.11 15.11
CA ALA A 137 3.25 0.08 15.01
C ALA A 137 3.00 -0.99 16.10
N THR A 138 2.81 -2.25 15.68
CA THR A 138 2.69 -3.36 16.63
C THR A 138 4.01 -3.54 17.39
N GLY A 139 3.91 -3.68 18.71
CA GLY A 139 5.05 -3.87 19.61
C GLY A 139 5.39 -2.64 20.47
N ASN A 140 5.22 -1.41 19.98
CA ASN A 140 5.49 -0.18 20.75
C ASN A 140 4.30 0.78 20.84
N ALA A 141 3.13 0.43 20.29
CA ALA A 141 1.91 1.26 20.27
C ALA A 141 2.15 2.72 19.78
N THR A 142 3.24 2.96 19.06
CA THR A 142 3.62 4.28 18.55
C THR A 142 2.98 4.53 17.19
N MET A 143 2.42 5.71 17.02
CA MET A 143 1.86 6.14 15.74
C MET A 143 2.99 6.38 14.73
N LYS A 144 2.89 5.81 13.53
CA LYS A 144 3.91 5.93 12.48
C LYS A 144 4.16 7.37 12.04
N PHE A 145 3.10 8.16 11.99
CA PHE A 145 3.14 9.57 11.65
C PHE A 145 2.52 10.37 12.81
N PRO A 146 3.33 10.81 13.79
CA PRO A 146 2.83 11.56 14.93
C PRO A 146 2.05 12.79 14.49
N ILE A 147 0.95 13.06 15.18
CA ILE A 147 0.10 14.22 14.92
C ILE A 147 0.56 15.35 15.83
N PRO A 148 0.79 16.58 15.31
CA PRO A 148 0.98 17.74 16.15
C PRO A 148 -0.21 17.95 17.09
N ALA A 149 0.06 18.35 18.33
CA ALA A 149 -0.99 18.64 19.32
C ALA A 149 -1.96 19.76 18.85
N THR A 150 -1.54 20.58 17.91
CA THR A 150 -2.32 21.64 17.28
C THR A 150 -3.24 21.15 16.15
N GLN A 151 -3.16 19.88 15.74
CA GLN A 151 -3.97 19.32 14.66
C GLN A 151 -5.45 19.24 15.08
N LYS A 152 -6.29 20.07 14.48
CA LYS A 152 -7.74 20.10 14.71
C LYS A 152 -8.55 19.25 13.74
N LEU A 153 -8.03 19.10 12.50
CA LEU A 153 -8.71 18.37 11.42
C LEU A 153 -8.47 16.86 11.54
N SER A 154 -9.41 16.06 11.06
CA SER A 154 -9.29 14.61 11.00
C SER A 154 -8.27 14.11 9.97
N TYR A 155 -7.68 15.01 9.17
CA TYR A 155 -6.77 14.68 8.07
C TYR A 155 -5.60 15.67 7.94
N THR A 156 -4.61 15.25 7.18
CA THR A 156 -3.49 16.07 6.71
C THR A 156 -3.30 15.84 5.21
N SER A 157 -3.06 16.90 4.42
CA SER A 157 -2.64 16.77 3.03
C SER A 157 -1.21 16.27 2.97
N VAL A 158 -0.96 15.28 2.09
CA VAL A 158 0.34 14.62 1.97
C VAL A 158 0.67 14.35 0.51
N ASN A 159 1.94 14.07 0.21
CA ASN A 159 2.37 13.80 -1.16
C ASN A 159 2.20 12.33 -1.56
N SER A 160 2.13 11.43 -0.60
CA SER A 160 1.88 10.02 -0.84
C SER A 160 1.40 9.32 0.43
N VAL A 161 0.68 8.24 0.23
CA VAL A 161 0.23 7.29 1.25
C VAL A 161 0.63 5.88 0.83
N MET A 162 0.65 4.94 1.76
CA MET A 162 0.84 3.52 1.44
C MET A 162 -0.44 2.96 0.81
N THR A 163 -0.31 2.00 -0.09
CA THR A 163 -1.46 1.30 -0.69
C THR A 163 -2.33 0.64 0.38
N SER A 164 -1.71 -0.12 1.28
CA SER A 164 -2.43 -0.75 2.39
C SER A 164 -3.15 0.31 3.23
N GLY A 165 -4.45 0.13 3.43
CA GLY A 165 -5.29 1.10 4.14
C GLY A 165 -5.46 2.43 3.40
N SER A 166 -5.38 2.46 2.08
CA SER A 166 -5.73 3.65 1.31
C SER A 166 -7.00 3.43 0.50
N MET A 167 -7.87 4.42 0.54
CA MET A 167 -9.12 4.48 -0.18
C MET A 167 -8.96 5.40 -1.38
N HIS A 168 -9.31 4.92 -2.57
CA HIS A 168 -9.18 5.62 -3.84
C HIS A 168 -10.53 5.78 -4.52
N ARG A 169 -10.82 6.93 -5.12
CA ARG A 169 -12.01 7.09 -5.97
C ARG A 169 -11.90 6.22 -7.21
N VAL A 170 -12.91 5.41 -7.47
CA VAL A 170 -12.91 4.49 -8.62
C VAL A 170 -12.91 5.28 -9.94
N GLU A 171 -13.67 6.38 -10.05
CA GLU A 171 -13.67 7.24 -11.26
C GLU A 171 -12.29 7.79 -11.64
N MET A 172 -11.38 7.87 -10.67
CA MET A 172 -10.03 8.38 -10.90
C MET A 172 -9.22 7.46 -11.81
N PHE A 173 -9.44 6.14 -11.72
CA PHE A 173 -8.75 5.16 -12.56
C PHE A 173 -9.14 5.28 -14.04
N GLU A 174 -10.34 5.74 -14.34
CA GLU A 174 -10.77 6.02 -15.71
C GLU A 174 -10.10 7.28 -16.26
N LYS A 175 -9.94 8.30 -15.41
CA LYS A 175 -9.43 9.62 -15.82
C LYS A 175 -7.91 9.69 -15.93
N ILE A 176 -7.20 9.04 -15.01
CA ILE A 176 -5.73 9.13 -14.93
C ILE A 176 -5.02 7.81 -15.19
N GLY A 177 -5.76 6.74 -15.49
CA GLY A 177 -5.27 5.39 -15.75
C GLY A 177 -5.04 4.57 -14.49
N LEU A 178 -4.76 3.29 -14.69
CA LEU A 178 -4.50 2.29 -13.67
C LEU A 178 -3.10 2.43 -13.05
N PHE A 179 -2.79 1.66 -12.02
CA PHE A 179 -1.41 1.50 -11.56
C PHE A 179 -0.52 0.97 -12.69
N LYS A 180 0.75 1.35 -12.71
CA LYS A 180 1.68 0.89 -13.73
C LYS A 180 2.07 -0.57 -13.47
N ASP A 181 1.55 -1.50 -14.27
CA ASP A 181 1.84 -2.93 -14.16
C ASP A 181 3.34 -3.22 -14.15
N ASP A 182 4.10 -2.49 -14.98
CA ASP A 182 5.53 -2.63 -15.09
C ASP A 182 6.29 -2.39 -13.78
N TYR A 183 5.69 -1.67 -12.84
CA TYR A 183 6.33 -1.46 -11.54
C TYR A 183 6.41 -2.74 -10.72
N PHE A 184 5.51 -3.67 -10.94
CA PHE A 184 5.45 -4.97 -10.26
C PHE A 184 5.31 -4.84 -8.73
N ILE A 185 6.30 -4.28 -8.07
CA ILE A 185 6.36 -4.00 -6.62
C ILE A 185 7.28 -2.81 -6.35
N ASP A 186 7.03 -2.07 -5.29
CA ASP A 186 7.77 -0.87 -4.82
C ASP A 186 7.52 0.39 -5.67
N LEU A 187 7.25 1.49 -4.99
CA LEU A 187 6.88 2.81 -5.55
C LEU A 187 5.56 2.83 -6.36
N VAL A 188 4.78 1.76 -6.37
CA VAL A 188 3.46 1.69 -7.03
C VAL A 188 2.51 2.74 -6.46
N ASP A 189 2.47 2.83 -5.14
CA ASP A 189 1.67 3.79 -4.36
C ASP A 189 2.16 5.23 -4.53
N VAL A 190 3.46 5.44 -4.45
CA VAL A 190 4.06 6.78 -4.56
C VAL A 190 3.84 7.36 -5.96
N GLU A 191 4.05 6.55 -7.00
CA GLU A 191 3.80 6.95 -8.39
C GLU A 191 2.34 7.35 -8.60
N TYR A 192 1.42 6.52 -8.13
CA TYR A 192 0.01 6.77 -8.31
C TYR A 192 -0.46 8.03 -7.57
N CYS A 193 0.01 8.26 -6.34
CA CYS A 193 -0.27 9.48 -5.59
C CYS A 193 0.26 10.74 -6.29
N TRP A 194 1.47 10.70 -6.84
CA TRP A 194 2.04 11.85 -7.55
C TRP A 194 1.32 12.12 -8.86
N ARG A 195 0.91 11.08 -9.58
CA ARG A 195 0.09 11.19 -10.78
C ARG A 195 -1.28 11.78 -10.47
N ALA A 196 -1.94 11.31 -9.41
CA ALA A 196 -3.21 11.85 -8.95
C ALA A 196 -3.11 13.35 -8.61
N SER A 197 -2.08 13.74 -7.83
CA SER A 197 -1.84 15.15 -7.51
C SER A 197 -1.58 16.01 -8.73
N ARG A 198 -0.86 15.50 -9.73
CA ARG A 198 -0.61 16.21 -11.00
C ARG A 198 -1.89 16.42 -11.81
N HIS A 199 -2.89 15.53 -11.65
CA HIS A 199 -4.19 15.64 -12.31
C HIS A 199 -5.24 16.35 -11.44
N GLY A 200 -4.82 17.06 -10.40
CA GLY A 200 -5.69 17.90 -9.60
C GLY A 200 -6.49 17.16 -8.52
N TYR A 201 -6.08 15.97 -8.11
CA TYR A 201 -6.69 15.27 -6.98
C TYR A 201 -5.90 15.50 -5.69
N ALA A 202 -6.61 15.69 -4.59
CA ALA A 202 -5.99 15.75 -3.28
C ALA A 202 -5.63 14.35 -2.77
N VAL A 203 -4.44 14.25 -2.17
CA VAL A 203 -3.97 13.07 -1.43
C VAL A 203 -3.96 13.42 0.06
N LEU A 204 -4.76 12.71 0.84
CA LEU A 204 -4.99 12.95 2.25
C LEU A 204 -4.51 11.77 3.08
N ARG A 205 -4.20 12.00 4.34
CA ARG A 205 -3.94 10.96 5.35
C ARG A 205 -4.71 11.27 6.61
N THR A 206 -5.34 10.25 7.19
CA THR A 206 -6.07 10.42 8.45
C THR A 206 -5.16 10.88 9.58
N ALA A 207 -5.66 11.75 10.43
CA ALA A 207 -4.95 12.14 11.64
C ALA A 207 -4.87 10.95 12.60
N LYS A 208 -5.98 10.26 12.85
CA LYS A 208 -6.02 9.07 13.70
C LYS A 208 -5.42 7.85 13.01
N PRO A 209 -4.78 6.94 13.76
CA PRO A 209 -4.37 5.65 13.22
C PRO A 209 -5.62 4.76 13.09
N LEU A 210 -5.78 4.16 11.91
CA LEU A 210 -6.91 3.30 11.59
C LEU A 210 -6.50 1.86 11.28
N MET A 211 -5.20 1.56 11.32
CA MET A 211 -4.69 0.25 11.03
C MET A 211 -3.49 -0.10 11.91
N GLU A 212 -3.45 -1.33 12.38
CA GLU A 212 -2.24 -1.90 12.95
C GLU A 212 -1.32 -2.34 11.81
N HIS A 213 -0.06 -1.96 11.89
CA HIS A 213 0.95 -2.36 10.90
C HIS A 213 2.08 -3.10 11.59
N THR A 214 2.27 -4.34 11.19
CA THR A 214 3.43 -5.12 11.61
C THR A 214 4.64 -4.60 10.83
N ILE A 215 5.59 -3.98 11.53
CA ILE A 215 6.87 -3.63 10.93
C ILE A 215 7.54 -4.96 10.54
N GLY A 216 7.69 -5.20 9.23
CA GLY A 216 8.34 -6.41 8.71
C GLY A 216 9.72 -6.63 9.37
N GLN A 217 10.42 -7.71 9.03
CA GLN A 217 11.72 -8.10 9.62
C GLN A 217 12.76 -6.99 9.47
N THR A 218 12.67 -5.96 10.30
CA THR A 218 13.68 -4.90 10.38
C THR A 218 14.74 -5.32 11.40
N SER A 219 16.01 -5.30 11.00
CA SER A 219 17.13 -5.48 11.93
C SER A 219 17.63 -4.09 12.32
N GLU A 220 17.64 -3.80 13.62
CA GLU A 220 18.22 -2.55 14.13
C GLU A 220 19.74 -2.67 14.27
N HIS A 221 20.44 -1.62 13.85
CA HIS A 221 21.89 -1.52 13.94
C HIS A 221 22.29 -0.20 14.61
N ARG A 222 23.44 -0.18 15.24
CA ARG A 222 24.04 1.04 15.78
C ARG A 222 25.31 1.37 15.01
N ILE A 223 25.41 2.57 14.46
CA ILE A 223 26.61 3.10 13.78
C ILE A 223 27.00 4.37 14.53
N ILE A 224 28.17 4.38 15.19
CA ILE A 224 28.74 5.55 15.88
C ILE A 224 27.68 6.26 16.77
N GLY A 225 26.92 5.48 17.55
CA GLY A 225 25.87 6.00 18.46
C GLY A 225 24.50 6.24 17.82
N PHE A 226 24.36 6.23 16.50
CA PHE A 226 23.09 6.43 15.80
C PHE A 226 22.39 5.08 15.54
N ARG A 227 21.09 5.01 15.82
CA ARG A 227 20.25 3.86 15.46
C ARG A 227 19.87 3.94 13.98
N THR A 228 20.04 2.84 13.26
CA THR A 228 19.58 2.67 11.88
C THR A 228 19.00 1.28 11.69
N GLY A 229 18.16 1.10 10.68
CA GLY A 229 17.52 -0.21 10.42
C GLY A 229 17.72 -0.67 8.98
N THR A 230 17.80 -1.98 8.79
CA THR A 230 17.74 -2.63 7.47
C THR A 230 16.45 -3.42 7.34
N SER A 231 15.87 -3.44 6.15
CA SER A 231 14.59 -4.11 5.87
C SER A 231 14.74 -5.53 5.33
N ASN A 232 15.97 -6.03 5.21
CA ASN A 232 16.29 -7.39 4.74
C ASN A 232 15.55 -7.86 3.46
N HIS A 233 15.20 -6.93 2.57
CA HIS A 233 14.51 -7.26 1.32
C HIS A 233 15.32 -8.25 0.47
N SER A 234 14.58 -9.13 -0.24
CA SER A 234 15.17 -10.08 -1.19
C SER A 234 15.94 -9.36 -2.31
N ALA A 235 16.88 -10.04 -2.96
CA ALA A 235 17.57 -9.50 -4.11
C ALA A 235 16.60 -9.14 -5.25
N PHE A 236 15.56 -9.96 -5.46
CA PHE A 236 14.49 -9.72 -6.41
C PHE A 236 13.78 -8.37 -6.14
N ARG A 237 13.38 -8.11 -4.90
CA ARG A 237 12.77 -6.82 -4.54
C ARG A 237 13.74 -5.65 -4.71
N ARG A 238 15.04 -5.83 -4.41
CA ARG A 238 16.09 -4.82 -4.63
C ARG A 238 16.21 -4.40 -6.09
N TYR A 239 16.03 -5.33 -7.01
CA TYR A 239 15.98 -5.02 -8.44
C TYR A 239 14.86 -4.01 -8.75
N PHE A 240 13.62 -4.28 -8.34
CA PHE A 240 12.50 -3.36 -8.58
C PHE A 240 12.69 -2.02 -7.88
N MET A 241 13.16 -2.03 -6.63
CA MET A 241 13.47 -0.80 -5.90
C MET A 241 14.42 0.10 -6.69
N ALA A 242 15.46 -0.44 -7.28
CA ALA A 242 16.43 0.31 -8.07
C ALA A 242 15.85 0.77 -9.42
N ARG A 243 15.23 -0.15 -10.17
CA ARG A 243 14.63 0.13 -11.47
C ARG A 243 13.54 1.20 -11.38
N ASN A 244 12.59 1.01 -10.48
CA ASN A 244 11.45 1.92 -10.35
C ASN A 244 11.89 3.30 -9.83
N THR A 245 12.96 3.37 -9.02
CA THR A 245 13.53 4.66 -8.61
C THR A 245 14.05 5.45 -9.81
N VAL A 246 14.72 4.80 -10.77
CA VAL A 246 15.18 5.47 -11.99
C VAL A 246 13.99 5.92 -12.84
N LEU A 247 12.98 5.07 -13.00
CA LEU A 247 11.76 5.42 -13.75
C LEU A 247 11.04 6.62 -13.13
N MET A 248 10.85 6.62 -11.81
CA MET A 248 10.29 7.75 -11.06
C MET A 248 11.12 9.03 -11.23
N ALA A 249 12.44 8.93 -11.13
CA ALA A 249 13.31 10.09 -11.31
C ALA A 249 13.18 10.70 -12.72
N ARG A 250 13.14 9.87 -13.75
CA ARG A 250 12.97 10.34 -15.13
C ARG A 250 11.65 11.02 -15.41
N GLU A 251 10.57 10.57 -14.77
CA GLU A 251 9.22 11.06 -15.03
C GLU A 251 8.87 12.27 -14.16
N TYR A 252 9.34 12.28 -12.93
CA TYR A 252 8.88 13.24 -11.93
C TYR A 252 9.94 14.23 -11.44
N PHE A 253 11.19 14.13 -11.88
CA PHE A 253 12.25 15.02 -11.39
C PHE A 253 11.95 16.51 -11.65
N THR A 254 11.40 16.84 -12.81
CA THR A 254 11.05 18.23 -13.17
C THR A 254 9.82 18.75 -12.40
N VAL A 255 8.93 17.86 -12.00
CA VAL A 255 7.68 18.23 -11.30
C VAL A 255 7.84 18.20 -9.79
N TYR A 256 8.55 17.21 -9.26
CA TYR A 256 8.77 17.00 -7.83
C TYR A 256 10.27 16.81 -7.50
N PRO A 257 11.16 17.79 -7.77
CA PRO A 257 12.60 17.62 -7.66
C PRO A 257 13.04 17.21 -6.25
N PHE A 258 12.56 17.90 -5.22
CA PHE A 258 12.93 17.60 -3.82
C PHE A 258 12.53 16.20 -3.38
N MET A 259 11.32 15.77 -3.75
CA MET A 259 10.84 14.43 -3.40
C MET A 259 11.61 13.35 -4.14
N THR A 260 11.89 13.57 -5.41
CA THR A 260 12.69 12.64 -6.24
C THR A 260 14.10 12.50 -5.67
N VAL A 261 14.76 13.61 -5.33
CA VAL A 261 16.08 13.60 -4.68
C VAL A 261 16.01 12.86 -3.34
N ARG A 262 14.98 13.08 -2.53
CA ARG A 262 14.78 12.35 -1.26
C ARG A 262 14.67 10.83 -1.47
N ILE A 263 13.95 10.39 -2.50
CA ILE A 263 13.86 8.95 -2.83
C ILE A 263 15.25 8.44 -3.22
N LEU A 264 15.99 9.13 -4.09
CA LEU A 264 17.34 8.74 -4.50
C LEU A 264 18.28 8.61 -3.30
N PHE A 265 18.32 9.61 -2.41
CA PHE A 265 19.12 9.54 -1.18
C PHE A 265 18.74 8.36 -0.28
N SER A 266 17.44 8.11 -0.12
CA SER A 266 16.94 6.97 0.64
C SER A 266 17.43 5.64 0.06
N ARG A 267 17.47 5.51 -1.29
CA ARG A 267 17.96 4.31 -1.96
C ARG A 267 19.47 4.13 -1.83
N ILE A 268 20.24 5.21 -1.96
CA ILE A 268 21.69 5.19 -1.73
C ILE A 268 21.98 4.75 -0.29
N LYS A 269 21.37 5.39 0.71
CA LYS A 269 21.49 5.01 2.12
C LYS A 269 21.15 3.53 2.34
N SER A 270 20.02 3.07 1.78
CA SER A 270 19.59 1.68 1.89
C SER A 270 20.61 0.71 1.29
N THR A 271 21.22 1.06 0.14
CA THR A 271 22.23 0.22 -0.51
C THR A 271 23.54 0.15 0.31
N ILE A 272 23.95 1.27 0.91
CA ILE A 272 25.10 1.28 1.84
C ILE A 272 24.83 0.36 3.05
N LEU A 273 23.64 0.44 3.64
CA LEU A 273 23.28 -0.40 4.77
C LEU A 273 23.24 -1.89 4.40
N VAL A 274 22.81 -2.24 3.18
CA VAL A 274 22.91 -3.61 2.66
C VAL A 274 24.35 -4.07 2.61
N CYS A 275 25.26 -3.24 2.09
CA CYS A 275 26.69 -3.56 2.02
C CYS A 275 27.31 -3.81 3.41
N LEU A 276 26.85 -3.08 4.42
CA LEU A 276 27.40 -3.17 5.76
C LEU A 276 26.81 -4.35 6.56
N PHE A 277 25.49 -4.52 6.56
CA PHE A 277 24.80 -5.30 7.58
C PHE A 277 24.00 -6.51 7.06
N GLU A 278 23.55 -6.51 5.79
CA GLU A 278 22.68 -7.59 5.33
C GLU A 278 23.45 -8.83 4.85
N ARG A 279 22.78 -9.99 4.87
CA ARG A 279 23.30 -11.24 4.28
C ARG A 279 23.10 -11.21 2.75
N ASN A 280 23.82 -12.09 2.04
CA ASN A 280 23.72 -12.21 0.56
C ASN A 280 23.99 -10.89 -0.20
N LYS A 281 24.90 -10.06 0.32
CA LYS A 281 25.23 -8.72 -0.19
C LYS A 281 25.56 -8.74 -1.69
N LYS A 282 26.42 -9.66 -2.14
CA LYS A 282 26.83 -9.76 -3.54
C LYS A 282 25.63 -9.87 -4.48
N LYS A 283 24.69 -10.78 -4.17
CA LYS A 283 23.46 -10.98 -4.97
C LYS A 283 22.56 -9.74 -4.94
N LYS A 284 22.37 -9.14 -3.77
CA LYS A 284 21.55 -7.93 -3.62
C LYS A 284 22.12 -6.73 -4.37
N ILE A 285 23.43 -6.53 -4.34
CA ILE A 285 24.11 -5.46 -5.06
C ILE A 285 24.01 -5.68 -6.57
N MET A 286 24.28 -6.92 -7.04
CA MET A 286 24.17 -7.27 -8.45
C MET A 286 22.75 -6.96 -8.98
N TYR A 287 21.70 -7.39 -8.27
CA TYR A 287 20.32 -7.11 -8.66
C TYR A 287 19.98 -5.61 -8.62
N THR A 288 20.57 -4.86 -7.69
CA THR A 288 20.44 -3.40 -7.66
C THR A 288 21.06 -2.77 -8.90
N ILE A 289 22.27 -3.17 -9.29
CA ILE A 289 22.96 -2.66 -10.48
C ILE A 289 22.17 -2.99 -11.76
N VAL A 290 21.70 -4.24 -11.89
CA VAL A 290 20.87 -4.66 -13.04
C VAL A 290 19.57 -3.86 -13.06
N GLY A 291 18.94 -3.62 -11.92
CA GLY A 291 17.74 -2.80 -11.81
C GLY A 291 17.98 -1.35 -12.26
N LEU A 292 19.08 -0.71 -11.82
CA LEU A 292 19.46 0.63 -12.27
C LEU A 292 19.65 0.66 -13.80
N TRP A 293 20.37 -0.31 -14.35
CA TRP A 293 20.61 -0.42 -15.79
C TRP A 293 19.32 -0.59 -16.60
N HIS A 294 18.43 -1.50 -16.15
CA HIS A 294 17.13 -1.69 -16.80
C HIS A 294 16.24 -0.46 -16.68
N GLY A 295 16.30 0.28 -15.56
CA GLY A 295 15.60 1.55 -15.41
C GLY A 295 16.07 2.63 -16.39
N VAL A 296 17.39 2.73 -16.62
CA VAL A 296 17.98 3.63 -17.62
C VAL A 296 17.55 3.24 -19.03
N LEU A 297 17.57 1.95 -19.36
CA LEU A 297 17.21 1.42 -20.68
C LEU A 297 15.70 1.28 -20.90
N ARG A 298 14.85 1.55 -19.89
CA ARG A 298 13.40 1.30 -19.92
C ARG A 298 13.02 -0.14 -20.29
N LYS A 299 13.81 -1.11 -19.83
CA LYS A 299 13.47 -2.53 -19.99
C LYS A 299 12.45 -2.95 -18.95
N MET A 300 11.19 -3.16 -19.38
CA MET A 300 10.06 -3.44 -18.50
C MET A 300 9.72 -4.93 -18.40
N ASP A 301 9.92 -5.66 -19.49
CA ASP A 301 9.54 -7.05 -19.74
C ASP A 301 10.56 -8.11 -19.28
N LYS A 302 11.75 -7.68 -18.86
CA LYS A 302 12.82 -8.58 -18.41
C LYS A 302 13.22 -8.25 -16.98
N TYR A 303 12.86 -9.10 -16.06
CA TYR A 303 13.39 -9.09 -14.70
C TYR A 303 14.04 -10.44 -14.37
N PRO A 304 15.02 -10.47 -13.50
CA PRO A 304 15.64 -11.72 -13.07
C PRO A 304 14.57 -12.60 -12.42
N GLU A 305 14.49 -13.86 -12.82
CA GLU A 305 13.55 -14.79 -12.18
C GLU A 305 13.79 -14.85 -10.67
N PRO A 306 12.72 -14.91 -9.85
CA PRO A 306 12.88 -15.17 -8.44
C PRO A 306 13.60 -16.51 -8.32
N SER A 307 14.83 -16.50 -7.83
CA SER A 307 15.45 -17.77 -7.44
C SER A 307 14.51 -18.42 -6.41
N ALA A 308 14.12 -19.66 -6.65
CA ALA A 308 13.40 -20.45 -5.68
C ALA A 308 14.00 -20.17 -4.29
N GLN A 309 13.16 -19.71 -3.35
CA GLN A 309 13.60 -19.55 -1.98
C GLN A 309 13.91 -20.95 -1.45
N PRO A 310 15.08 -21.14 -0.78
CA PRO A 310 15.34 -22.40 -0.12
C PRO A 310 14.37 -22.61 1.03
#